data_9b894523f9f83f436f87f7f9b08ba01d
#
_entry.id   9b894523f9f83f436f87f7f9b08ba01d
#
_cell.length_a   1.000
_cell.length_b   1.000
_cell.length_c   1.000
_cell.angle_alpha   90.00
_cell.angle_beta   90.00
_cell.angle_gamma   90.00
#
_symmetry.space_group_name_H-M   'P 1'
#
loop_
_entity.id
_entity.type
_entity.pdbx_description
1 polymer ?
#
loop_
_entity_poly.entity_id
_entity_poly.type
_entity_poly.pdbx_seq_one_letter_code
_entity_poly.pdbx_strand_id
1 'polypeptide(L)'
;MSGSSWPRAVFERIHTVSSDPWGVGSRPYERDKYRHTLTLLAGRRFHHALELGCSIGVMTARLARQCDHLLAVDVAEAALAQARRRCAGLEGVTFYRGQLPDDFPDLPAASCDLIIISELLYFLSRADIARLATHCLRVRQAEAPIVLVNWTGPTDTPCDGNEAARHFIATCLAAGLQVTYARHHAHYRLDMLGHVAKADYQ
;
A
#
# COMPACT_ATOMS: atom_id res chain seq x y z
N MET A 1 -21.00 1.94 14.16
CA MET A 1 -21.28 2.80 12.98
C MET A 1 -19.96 2.92 12.23
N SER A 2 -19.87 2.49 10.97
CA SER A 2 -18.63 2.64 10.21
C SER A 2 -18.44 4.13 9.89
N GLY A 3 -17.32 4.72 10.32
CA GLY A 3 -16.98 6.09 10.01
C GLY A 3 -16.82 6.31 8.49
N SER A 4 -16.96 7.55 8.02
CA SER A 4 -16.60 7.93 6.66
C SER A 4 -15.08 7.95 6.51
N SER A 5 -14.59 7.68 5.30
CA SER A 5 -13.17 7.82 4.97
C SER A 5 -12.66 9.24 5.29
N TRP A 6 -11.41 9.33 5.73
CA TRP A 6 -10.80 10.62 5.99
C TRP A 6 -10.64 11.42 4.69
N PRO A 7 -11.11 12.68 4.65
CA PRO A 7 -11.00 13.50 3.46
C PRO A 7 -9.57 14.03 3.28
N ARG A 8 -9.21 14.36 2.05
CA ARG A 8 -7.91 14.96 1.65
C ARG A 8 -7.47 16.09 2.57
N ALA A 9 -8.40 16.97 2.96
CA ALA A 9 -8.09 18.14 3.80
C ALA A 9 -7.47 17.77 5.16
N VAL A 10 -7.75 16.59 5.71
CA VAL A 10 -7.15 16.11 6.95
C VAL A 10 -5.66 15.83 6.73
N PHE A 11 -5.31 15.10 5.68
CA PHE A 11 -3.92 14.76 5.36
C PHE A 11 -3.10 15.98 4.99
N GLU A 12 -3.64 16.90 4.19
CA GLU A 12 -2.97 18.17 3.86
C GLU A 12 -2.67 18.98 5.12
N ARG A 13 -3.63 19.09 6.05
CA ARG A 13 -3.41 19.78 7.32
C ARG A 13 -2.32 19.11 8.16
N ILE A 14 -2.35 17.78 8.29
CA ILE A 14 -1.36 17.02 9.05
C ILE A 14 0.04 17.27 8.50
N HIS A 15 0.23 17.22 7.19
CA HIS A 15 1.51 17.46 6.54
C HIS A 15 1.93 18.95 6.50
N THR A 16 1.00 19.89 6.70
CA THR A 16 1.32 21.30 6.89
C THR A 16 1.94 21.55 8.27
N VAL A 17 1.47 20.82 9.30
CA VAL A 17 1.96 20.93 10.67
C VAL A 17 3.31 20.23 10.86
N SER A 18 3.50 19.09 10.21
CA SER A 18 4.73 18.29 10.32
C SER A 18 5.13 17.72 8.97
N SER A 19 6.41 17.81 8.63
CA SER A 19 6.95 17.20 7.41
C SER A 19 6.97 15.66 7.46
N ASP A 20 7.01 15.06 8.65
CA ASP A 20 6.97 13.61 8.88
C ASP A 20 6.08 13.30 10.10
N PRO A 21 4.75 13.44 9.96
CA PRO A 21 3.83 13.39 11.08
C PRO A 21 3.80 12.03 11.80
N TRP A 22 4.10 10.96 11.10
CA TRP A 22 4.13 9.60 11.65
C TRP A 22 5.54 9.09 11.94
N GLY A 23 6.58 9.87 11.61
CA GLY A 23 7.97 9.48 11.82
C GLY A 23 8.43 8.35 10.91
N VAL A 24 7.84 8.23 9.71
CA VAL A 24 8.13 7.16 8.74
C VAL A 24 9.58 7.18 8.25
N GLY A 25 10.23 8.35 8.26
CA GLY A 25 11.64 8.51 7.89
C GLY A 25 12.63 8.31 9.03
N SER A 26 12.19 8.36 10.29
CA SER A 26 13.09 8.48 11.45
C SER A 26 13.00 7.32 12.45
N ARG A 27 11.82 6.75 12.67
CA ARG A 27 11.61 5.75 13.72
C ARG A 27 12.28 4.41 13.38
N PRO A 28 13.02 3.77 14.32
CA PRO A 28 13.58 2.43 14.12
C PRO A 28 12.54 1.39 13.74
N TYR A 29 11.37 1.45 14.37
CA TYR A 29 10.21 0.63 14.07
C TYR A 29 9.83 0.65 12.57
N GLU A 30 9.78 1.84 11.95
CA GLU A 30 9.45 2.00 10.54
C GLU A 30 10.49 1.36 9.62
N ARG A 31 11.78 1.48 9.98
CA ARG A 31 12.88 0.82 9.25
C ARG A 31 12.75 -0.70 9.26
N ASP A 32 12.37 -1.27 10.41
CA ASP A 32 12.18 -2.71 10.57
C ASP A 32 10.96 -3.20 9.79
N LYS A 33 9.85 -2.47 9.85
CA LYS A 33 8.65 -2.73 9.07
C LYS A 33 8.94 -2.75 7.57
N TYR A 34 9.61 -1.73 7.05
CA TYR A 34 10.01 -1.68 5.64
C TYR A 34 10.96 -2.82 5.26
N ARG A 35 11.93 -3.16 6.14
CA ARG A 35 12.81 -4.29 5.90
C ARG A 35 12.03 -5.60 5.80
N HIS A 36 11.09 -5.87 6.71
CA HIS A 36 10.25 -7.06 6.67
C HIS A 36 9.41 -7.11 5.38
N THR A 37 8.80 -6.00 4.99
CA THR A 37 8.03 -5.92 3.74
C THR A 37 8.89 -6.25 2.52
N LEU A 38 10.09 -5.65 2.43
CA LEU A 38 11.00 -5.91 1.31
C LEU A 38 11.58 -7.32 1.32
N THR A 39 11.75 -7.94 2.48
CA THR A 39 12.21 -9.34 2.59
C THR A 39 11.22 -10.31 1.94
N LEU A 40 9.91 -10.03 1.99
CA LEU A 40 8.90 -10.86 1.29
C LEU A 40 9.02 -10.78 -0.23
N LEU A 41 9.62 -9.72 -0.75
CA LEU A 41 9.81 -9.44 -2.16
C LEU A 41 11.23 -9.77 -2.63
N ALA A 42 12.10 -10.25 -1.72
CA ALA A 42 13.51 -10.48 -2.01
C ALA A 42 13.71 -11.49 -3.15
N GLY A 43 14.69 -11.19 -4.03
CA GLY A 43 14.99 -12.03 -5.19
C GLY A 43 14.04 -11.86 -6.38
N ARG A 44 13.03 -10.98 -6.26
CA ARG A 44 12.09 -10.67 -7.36
C ARG A 44 12.39 -9.27 -7.92
N ARG A 45 12.17 -9.12 -9.21
CA ARG A 45 12.13 -7.83 -9.90
C ARG A 45 10.74 -7.66 -10.51
N PHE A 46 10.22 -6.45 -10.44
CA PHE A 46 8.87 -6.11 -10.90
C PHE A 46 8.95 -5.13 -12.06
N HIS A 47 8.16 -5.38 -13.11
CA HIS A 47 8.12 -4.50 -14.26
C HIS A 47 7.23 -3.28 -14.01
N HIS A 48 6.05 -3.48 -13.39
CA HIS A 48 5.09 -2.41 -13.12
C HIS A 48 4.50 -2.56 -11.72
N ALA A 49 5.12 -1.90 -10.75
CA ALA A 49 4.65 -1.89 -9.37
C ALA A 49 3.75 -0.69 -9.08
N LEU A 50 2.74 -0.90 -8.22
CA LEU A 50 1.83 0.11 -7.72
C LEU A 50 1.96 0.19 -6.19
N GLU A 51 2.32 1.36 -5.66
CA GLU A 51 2.37 1.66 -4.23
C GLU A 51 1.25 2.63 -3.87
N LEU A 52 0.35 2.23 -3.00
CA LEU A 52 -0.78 3.03 -2.51
C LEU A 52 -0.51 3.47 -1.07
N GLY A 53 -0.48 4.79 -0.83
CA GLY A 53 -0.11 5.40 0.45
C GLY A 53 1.40 5.61 0.59
N CYS A 54 2.05 6.21 -0.41
CA CYS A 54 3.52 6.34 -0.43
C CYS A 54 4.07 7.38 0.56
N SER A 55 3.22 8.26 1.11
CA SER A 55 3.61 9.32 2.04
C SER A 55 4.84 10.11 1.51
N ILE A 56 5.85 10.33 2.33
CA ILE A 56 7.08 11.07 1.98
C ILE A 56 8.10 10.21 1.20
N GLY A 57 7.70 9.06 0.64
CA GLY A 57 8.48 8.26 -0.30
C GLY A 57 9.59 7.40 0.31
N VAL A 58 9.54 7.07 1.61
CA VAL A 58 10.60 6.27 2.26
C VAL A 58 10.60 4.83 1.76
N MET A 59 9.43 4.20 1.65
CA MET A 59 9.28 2.87 1.08
C MET A 59 9.51 2.92 -0.43
N THR A 60 8.96 3.90 -1.13
CA THR A 60 9.12 4.14 -2.57
C THR A 60 10.59 4.09 -3.00
N ALA A 61 11.47 4.85 -2.31
CA ALA A 61 12.90 4.90 -2.64
C ALA A 61 13.63 3.55 -2.47
N ARG A 62 13.12 2.68 -1.61
CA ARG A 62 13.68 1.34 -1.41
C ARG A 62 13.14 0.35 -2.43
N LEU A 63 11.82 0.42 -2.68
CA LEU A 63 11.11 -0.45 -3.61
C LEU A 63 11.54 -0.21 -5.06
N ALA A 64 11.83 1.03 -5.43
CA ALA A 64 12.31 1.41 -6.76
C ALA A 64 13.53 0.61 -7.24
N ARG A 65 14.36 0.11 -6.31
CA ARG A 65 15.54 -0.72 -6.66
C ARG A 65 15.18 -2.10 -7.22
N GLN A 66 13.93 -2.53 -7.00
CA GLN A 66 13.40 -3.82 -7.44
C GLN A 66 12.35 -3.67 -8.55
N CYS A 67 12.13 -2.44 -9.05
CA CYS A 67 11.10 -2.15 -10.04
C CYS A 67 11.70 -1.49 -11.27
N ASP A 68 11.16 -1.80 -12.46
CA ASP A 68 11.45 -1.05 -13.69
C ASP A 68 10.59 0.22 -13.74
N HIS A 69 9.30 0.08 -13.38
CA HIS A 69 8.35 1.18 -13.25
C HIS A 69 7.60 1.06 -11.92
N LEU A 70 7.60 2.14 -11.15
CA LEU A 70 6.89 2.25 -9.87
C LEU A 70 5.99 3.48 -9.89
N LEU A 71 4.67 3.24 -9.85
CA LEU A 71 3.70 4.29 -9.62
C LEU A 71 3.39 4.39 -8.14
N ALA A 72 3.72 5.52 -7.53
CA ALA A 72 3.49 5.78 -6.11
C ALA A 72 2.37 6.81 -5.93
N VAL A 73 1.35 6.46 -5.15
CA VAL A 73 0.13 7.24 -4.97
C VAL A 73 0.03 7.76 -3.54
N ASP A 74 -0.29 9.03 -3.39
CA ASP A 74 -0.70 9.62 -2.10
C ASP A 74 -1.71 10.75 -2.32
N VAL A 75 -2.44 11.10 -1.27
CA VAL A 75 -3.45 12.16 -1.30
C VAL A 75 -2.85 13.54 -1.03
N ALA A 76 -1.78 13.61 -0.22
CA ALA A 76 -1.19 14.84 0.28
C ALA A 76 -0.08 15.37 -0.64
N GLU A 77 -0.29 16.55 -1.25
CA GLU A 77 0.73 17.16 -2.12
C GLU A 77 2.02 17.49 -1.37
N ALA A 78 1.92 17.91 -0.11
CA ALA A 78 3.08 18.20 0.72
C ALA A 78 3.94 16.94 0.98
N ALA A 79 3.31 15.76 1.11
CA ALA A 79 4.01 14.48 1.21
C ALA A 79 4.67 14.11 -0.13
N LEU A 80 3.93 14.20 -1.23
CA LEU A 80 4.43 13.90 -2.58
C LEU A 80 5.60 14.80 -2.99
N ALA A 81 5.59 16.07 -2.60
CA ALA A 81 6.72 16.97 -2.84
C ALA A 81 8.00 16.50 -2.16
N GLN A 82 7.89 15.90 -0.96
CA GLN A 82 9.03 15.28 -0.28
C GLN A 82 9.44 13.96 -0.93
N ALA A 83 8.46 13.14 -1.32
CA ALA A 83 8.69 11.87 -2.00
C ALA A 83 9.45 12.08 -3.32
N ARG A 84 9.03 13.06 -4.14
CA ARG A 84 9.75 13.44 -5.38
C ARG A 84 11.20 13.85 -5.11
N ARG A 85 11.44 14.66 -4.08
CA ARG A 85 12.83 15.03 -3.69
C ARG A 85 13.64 13.82 -3.24
N ARG A 86 13.03 12.93 -2.44
CA ARG A 86 13.69 11.71 -1.92
C ARG A 86 14.06 10.75 -3.04
N CYS A 87 13.21 10.64 -4.04
CA CYS A 87 13.39 9.74 -5.19
C CYS A 87 14.04 10.44 -6.39
N ALA A 88 14.51 11.67 -6.24
CA ALA A 88 15.20 12.38 -7.33
C ALA A 88 16.41 11.55 -7.80
N GLY A 89 16.48 11.28 -9.10
CA GLY A 89 17.53 10.45 -9.70
C GLY A 89 17.25 8.93 -9.67
N LEU A 90 16.13 8.48 -9.13
CA LEU A 90 15.66 7.10 -9.30
C LEU A 90 14.82 7.00 -10.58
N GLU A 91 15.32 6.25 -11.55
CA GLU A 91 14.61 6.03 -12.82
C GLU A 91 13.35 5.18 -12.61
N GLY A 92 12.34 5.37 -13.46
CA GLY A 92 11.11 4.58 -13.46
C GLY A 92 10.12 4.92 -12.34
N VAL A 93 10.41 5.85 -11.42
CA VAL A 93 9.48 6.26 -10.36
C VAL A 93 8.61 7.41 -10.83
N THR A 94 7.29 7.22 -10.72
CA THR A 94 6.29 8.26 -11.00
C THR A 94 5.38 8.45 -9.80
N PHE A 95 4.87 9.67 -9.62
CA PHE A 95 4.01 10.02 -8.50
C PHE A 95 2.66 10.53 -8.99
N TYR A 96 1.61 10.00 -8.40
CA TYR A 96 0.22 10.38 -8.68
C TYR A 96 -0.45 10.89 -7.41
N ARG A 97 -1.13 12.04 -7.50
CA ARG A 97 -1.92 12.60 -6.40
C ARG A 97 -3.36 12.18 -6.55
N GLY A 98 -3.89 11.39 -5.61
CA GLY A 98 -5.27 10.92 -5.66
C GLY A 98 -5.83 10.58 -4.29
N GLN A 99 -7.11 10.93 -4.08
CA GLN A 99 -7.94 10.49 -2.95
C GLN A 99 -8.49 9.10 -3.27
N LEU A 100 -7.92 8.06 -2.67
CA LEU A 100 -8.38 6.69 -2.91
C LEU A 100 -9.67 6.39 -2.12
N PRO A 101 -10.59 5.60 -2.69
CA PRO A 101 -10.53 4.96 -4.01
C PRO A 101 -11.02 5.84 -5.18
N ASP A 102 -11.58 7.03 -4.93
CA ASP A 102 -12.28 7.85 -5.94
C ASP A 102 -11.37 8.30 -7.09
N ASP A 103 -10.14 8.74 -6.75
CA ASP A 103 -9.13 9.15 -7.73
C ASP A 103 -8.12 8.00 -7.97
N PHE A 104 -8.58 6.74 -8.11
CA PHE A 104 -7.69 5.64 -8.45
C PHE A 104 -7.08 5.88 -9.85
N PRO A 105 -5.74 5.70 -10.03
CA PRO A 105 -5.12 5.98 -11.32
C PRO A 105 -5.72 5.14 -12.44
N ASP A 106 -5.87 5.77 -13.62
CA ASP A 106 -6.35 5.09 -14.82
C ASP A 106 -5.25 4.19 -15.39
N LEU A 107 -5.25 2.94 -14.95
CA LEU A 107 -4.32 1.90 -15.35
C LEU A 107 -5.05 0.83 -16.15
N PRO A 108 -4.40 0.24 -17.16
CA PRO A 108 -4.96 -0.90 -17.88
C PRO A 108 -5.25 -2.07 -16.93
N ALA A 109 -6.23 -2.89 -17.29
CA ALA A 109 -6.47 -4.15 -16.58
C ALA A 109 -5.23 -5.05 -16.68
N ALA A 110 -4.93 -5.81 -15.61
CA ALA A 110 -3.81 -6.73 -15.54
C ALA A 110 -2.44 -6.11 -15.92
N SER A 111 -2.22 -4.84 -15.55
CA SER A 111 -0.98 -4.12 -15.86
C SER A 111 0.07 -4.18 -14.75
N CYS A 112 -0.33 -4.42 -13.49
CA CYS A 112 0.58 -4.40 -12.34
C CYS A 112 0.99 -5.81 -11.92
N ASP A 113 2.29 -6.05 -11.80
CA ASP A 113 2.88 -7.30 -11.30
C ASP A 113 3.25 -7.25 -9.81
N LEU A 114 3.04 -6.10 -9.15
CA LEU A 114 3.08 -5.91 -7.71
C LEU A 114 2.12 -4.80 -7.29
N ILE A 115 1.36 -5.01 -6.21
CA ILE A 115 0.62 -3.95 -5.53
C ILE A 115 1.01 -3.95 -4.06
N ILE A 116 1.41 -2.79 -3.53
CA ILE A 116 1.67 -2.59 -2.10
C ILE A 116 0.71 -1.54 -1.57
N ILE A 117 0.08 -1.84 -0.44
CA ILE A 117 -0.79 -0.93 0.30
C ILE A 117 -0.25 -0.86 1.72
N SER A 118 0.35 0.27 2.06
CA SER A 118 1.00 0.45 3.36
C SER A 118 0.41 1.64 4.10
N GLU A 119 -0.05 1.38 5.34
CA GLU A 119 -0.55 2.39 6.27
C GLU A 119 -1.68 3.27 5.70
N LEU A 120 -2.57 2.68 4.89
CA LEU A 120 -3.62 3.38 4.18
C LEU A 120 -5.03 2.92 4.57
N LEU A 121 -5.26 1.61 4.65
CA LEU A 121 -6.61 1.05 4.65
C LEU A 121 -7.48 1.53 5.82
N TYR A 122 -6.91 1.71 6.99
CA TYR A 122 -7.65 2.10 8.19
C TYR A 122 -8.16 3.56 8.16
N PHE A 123 -7.70 4.38 7.22
CA PHE A 123 -8.25 5.72 6.95
C PHE A 123 -9.53 5.69 6.10
N LEU A 124 -9.88 4.53 5.55
CA LEU A 124 -11.01 4.34 4.66
C LEU A 124 -12.22 3.75 5.38
N SER A 125 -13.41 4.07 4.90
CA SER A 125 -14.64 3.36 5.27
C SER A 125 -14.60 1.92 4.75
N ARG A 126 -15.38 1.02 5.37
CA ARG A 126 -15.49 -0.37 4.89
C ARG A 126 -15.91 -0.47 3.42
N ALA A 127 -16.82 0.39 2.98
CA ALA A 127 -17.27 0.44 1.59
C ALA A 127 -16.13 0.85 0.65
N ASP A 128 -15.32 1.84 1.04
CA ASP A 128 -14.19 2.32 0.24
C ASP A 128 -13.04 1.32 0.22
N ILE A 129 -12.82 0.57 1.30
CA ILE A 129 -11.87 -0.54 1.31
C ILE A 129 -12.26 -1.60 0.26
N ALA A 130 -13.55 -1.97 0.19
CA ALA A 130 -14.02 -2.94 -0.80
C ALA A 130 -13.90 -2.40 -2.24
N ARG A 131 -14.21 -1.12 -2.47
CA ARG A 131 -14.01 -0.45 -3.77
C ARG A 131 -12.54 -0.44 -4.17
N LEU A 132 -11.64 -0.08 -3.24
CA LEU A 132 -10.19 -0.09 -3.47
C LEU A 132 -9.69 -1.49 -3.81
N ALA A 133 -10.15 -2.53 -3.10
CA ALA A 133 -9.80 -3.91 -3.41
C ALA A 133 -10.24 -4.31 -4.83
N THR A 134 -11.44 -3.88 -5.25
CA THR A 134 -11.94 -4.13 -6.62
C THR A 134 -11.05 -3.44 -7.68
N HIS A 135 -10.61 -2.20 -7.45
CA HIS A 135 -9.68 -1.52 -8.35
C HIS A 135 -8.33 -2.26 -8.42
N CYS A 136 -7.79 -2.66 -7.27
CA CYS A 136 -6.54 -3.43 -7.21
C CYS A 136 -6.65 -4.77 -7.98
N LEU A 137 -7.74 -5.50 -7.79
CA LEU A 137 -8.00 -6.75 -8.50
C LEU A 137 -8.08 -6.57 -10.02
N ARG A 138 -8.65 -5.46 -10.49
CA ARG A 138 -8.74 -5.14 -11.93
C ARG A 138 -7.37 -4.92 -12.56
N VAL A 139 -6.49 -4.16 -11.89
CA VAL A 139 -5.18 -3.79 -12.46
C VAL A 139 -4.09 -4.83 -12.20
N ARG A 140 -4.33 -5.75 -11.28
CA ARG A 140 -3.40 -6.82 -10.90
C ARG A 140 -3.26 -7.87 -12.01
N GLN A 141 -2.03 -8.24 -12.37
CA GLN A 141 -1.76 -9.44 -13.17
C GLN A 141 -2.11 -10.71 -12.40
N ALA A 142 -2.39 -11.81 -13.12
CA ALA A 142 -2.86 -13.06 -12.50
C ALA A 142 -1.98 -13.54 -11.34
N GLU A 143 -0.64 -13.52 -11.51
CA GLU A 143 0.30 -14.03 -10.51
C GLU A 143 0.91 -12.92 -9.62
N ALA A 144 0.47 -11.68 -9.78
CA ALA A 144 1.01 -10.56 -9.01
C ALA A 144 0.60 -10.66 -7.53
N PRO A 145 1.49 -10.46 -6.57
CA PRO A 145 1.12 -10.34 -5.17
C PRO A 145 0.49 -8.98 -4.86
N ILE A 146 -0.43 -8.99 -3.89
CA ILE A 146 -0.86 -7.79 -3.18
C ILE A 146 -0.30 -7.88 -1.76
N VAL A 147 0.47 -6.89 -1.35
CA VAL A 147 1.06 -6.81 -0.01
C VAL A 147 0.35 -5.73 0.79
N LEU A 148 -0.14 -6.09 1.96
CA LEU A 148 -0.81 -5.19 2.90
C LEU A 148 0.05 -5.00 4.14
N VAL A 149 0.24 -3.76 4.54
CA VAL A 149 0.91 -3.40 5.80
C VAL A 149 0.01 -2.43 6.55
N ASN A 150 -0.41 -2.80 7.76
CA ASN A 150 -1.33 -1.98 8.54
C ASN A 150 -0.90 -1.91 10.01
N TRP A 151 -0.86 -0.69 10.56
CA TRP A 151 -0.75 -0.44 11.98
C TRP A 151 -1.88 -1.15 12.74
N THR A 152 -1.57 -1.74 13.90
CA THR A 152 -2.55 -2.48 14.72
C THR A 152 -2.70 -1.93 16.14
N GLY A 153 -1.97 -0.85 16.45
CA GLY A 153 -2.14 -0.14 17.71
C GLY A 153 -3.40 0.75 17.72
N PRO A 154 -3.65 1.44 18.83
CA PRO A 154 -4.78 2.36 18.96
C PRO A 154 -4.75 3.43 17.88
N THR A 155 -5.93 3.76 17.35
CA THR A 155 -6.14 4.80 16.35
C THR A 155 -7.56 5.36 16.45
N ASP A 156 -7.75 6.59 16.01
CA ASP A 156 -9.04 7.30 15.91
C ASP A 156 -9.62 7.27 14.48
N THR A 157 -9.10 6.39 13.64
CA THR A 157 -9.49 6.23 12.25
C THR A 157 -10.82 5.46 12.09
N PRO A 158 -11.47 5.51 10.90
CA PRO A 158 -12.75 4.83 10.62
C PRO A 158 -12.77 3.33 10.91
N CYS A 159 -11.63 2.65 10.76
CA CYS A 159 -11.41 1.25 11.10
C CYS A 159 -10.10 1.13 11.88
N ASP A 160 -9.95 0.09 12.70
CA ASP A 160 -8.60 -0.32 13.13
C ASP A 160 -7.89 -1.09 12.00
N GLY A 161 -6.55 -1.20 12.10
CA GLY A 161 -5.77 -1.83 11.04
C GLY A 161 -6.07 -3.32 10.81
N ASN A 162 -6.50 -4.05 11.86
CA ASN A 162 -6.91 -5.43 11.73
C ASN A 162 -8.25 -5.56 11.00
N GLU A 163 -9.19 -4.69 11.35
CA GLU A 163 -10.50 -4.62 10.70
C GLU A 163 -10.36 -4.24 9.23
N ALA A 164 -9.59 -3.19 8.94
CA ALA A 164 -9.34 -2.71 7.59
C ALA A 164 -8.71 -3.80 6.70
N ALA A 165 -7.67 -4.49 7.21
CA ALA A 165 -7.06 -5.61 6.50
C ALA A 165 -8.05 -6.76 6.25
N ARG A 166 -8.87 -7.14 7.25
CA ARG A 166 -9.88 -8.20 7.07
C ARG A 166 -10.88 -7.86 5.97
N HIS A 167 -11.35 -6.61 5.89
CA HIS A 167 -12.29 -6.20 4.85
C HIS A 167 -11.67 -6.27 3.45
N PHE A 168 -10.44 -5.79 3.29
CA PHE A 168 -9.73 -5.89 2.01
C PHE A 168 -9.49 -7.35 1.61
N ILE A 169 -8.97 -8.16 2.54
CA ILE A 169 -8.72 -9.58 2.34
C ILE A 169 -10.01 -10.32 1.95
N ALA A 170 -11.13 -10.08 2.62
CA ALA A 170 -12.40 -10.73 2.32
C ALA A 170 -12.84 -10.51 0.86
N THR A 171 -12.68 -9.28 0.34
CA THR A 171 -12.98 -8.97 -1.07
C THR A 171 -12.05 -9.75 -2.02
N CYS A 172 -10.75 -9.83 -1.69
CA CYS A 172 -9.79 -10.57 -2.50
C CYS A 172 -10.04 -12.09 -2.48
N LEU A 173 -10.40 -12.66 -1.32
CA LEU A 173 -10.75 -14.08 -1.19
C LEU A 173 -12.00 -14.43 -2.02
N ALA A 174 -13.02 -13.56 -2.00
CA ALA A 174 -14.22 -13.73 -2.82
C ALA A 174 -13.91 -13.71 -4.34
N ALA A 175 -12.81 -13.06 -4.74
CA ALA A 175 -12.32 -13.06 -6.12
C ALA A 175 -11.34 -14.22 -6.42
N GLY A 176 -11.16 -15.17 -5.50
CA GLY A 176 -10.35 -16.37 -5.70
C GLY A 176 -8.86 -16.26 -5.31
N LEU A 177 -8.41 -15.13 -4.75
CA LEU A 177 -7.08 -15.04 -4.18
C LEU A 177 -7.02 -15.82 -2.85
N GLN A 178 -5.80 -16.10 -2.42
CA GLN A 178 -5.51 -16.71 -1.12
C GLN A 178 -4.52 -15.85 -0.34
N VAL A 179 -4.56 -15.96 0.99
CA VAL A 179 -3.52 -15.40 1.85
C VAL A 179 -2.32 -16.33 1.80
N THR A 180 -1.26 -15.92 1.14
CA THR A 180 -0.01 -16.69 0.96
C THR A 180 1.01 -16.44 2.07
N TYR A 181 0.86 -15.33 2.79
CA TYR A 181 1.65 -14.99 3.95
C TYR A 181 0.83 -14.11 4.90
N ALA A 182 0.95 -14.34 6.21
CA ALA A 182 0.38 -13.49 7.24
C ALA A 182 1.28 -13.50 8.49
N ARG A 183 1.65 -12.32 8.98
CA ARG A 183 2.41 -12.16 10.22
C ARG A 183 1.88 -10.97 11.02
N HIS A 184 1.72 -11.19 12.32
CA HIS A 184 1.41 -10.16 13.28
C HIS A 184 2.69 -9.84 14.08
N HIS A 185 3.07 -8.58 14.05
CA HIS A 185 4.13 -8.00 14.87
C HIS A 185 3.51 -7.20 16.02
N ALA A 186 4.33 -6.67 16.93
CA ALA A 186 3.81 -5.96 18.11
C ALA A 186 2.86 -4.80 17.77
N HIS A 187 3.09 -4.11 16.65
CA HIS A 187 2.36 -2.89 16.28
C HIS A 187 1.86 -2.85 14.84
N TYR A 188 2.08 -3.89 14.05
CA TYR A 188 1.57 -3.97 12.68
C TYR A 188 1.32 -5.40 12.27
N ARG A 189 0.51 -5.55 11.26
CA ARG A 189 0.33 -6.80 10.52
C ARG A 189 0.84 -6.64 9.10
N LEU A 190 1.32 -7.74 8.56
CA LEU A 190 1.84 -7.86 7.21
C LEU A 190 1.20 -9.08 6.56
N ASP A 191 0.42 -8.85 5.50
CA ASP A 191 -0.26 -9.90 4.75
C ASP A 191 0.16 -9.85 3.29
N MET A 192 0.23 -11.00 2.65
CA MET A 192 0.40 -11.11 1.20
C MET A 192 -0.69 -11.99 0.63
N LEU A 193 -1.30 -11.52 -0.45
CA LEU A 193 -2.36 -12.18 -1.19
C LEU A 193 -1.85 -12.52 -2.59
N GLY A 194 -2.24 -13.68 -3.09
CA GLY A 194 -1.87 -14.14 -4.42
C GLY A 194 -2.55 -15.46 -4.76
N HIS A 195 -2.14 -16.09 -5.85
CA HIS A 195 -2.47 -17.47 -6.11
C HIS A 195 -1.42 -18.39 -5.49
N VAL A 196 -1.83 -19.50 -4.93
CA VAL A 196 -0.90 -20.57 -4.57
C VAL A 196 -0.52 -21.26 -5.89
N ALA A 197 0.77 -21.33 -6.21
CA ALA A 197 1.24 -22.11 -7.32
C ALA A 197 0.63 -23.52 -7.19
N LYS A 198 -0.07 -24.00 -8.22
CA LYS A 198 -0.45 -25.40 -8.26
C LYS A 198 0.84 -26.19 -8.18
N ALA A 199 1.00 -27.00 -7.14
CA ALA A 199 2.06 -27.99 -7.11
C ALA A 199 1.85 -28.88 -8.35
N ASP A 200 2.78 -28.83 -9.29
CA ASP A 200 2.80 -29.78 -10.39
C ASP A 200 3.09 -31.15 -9.77
N TYR A 201 2.03 -31.91 -9.51
CA TYR A 201 2.15 -33.32 -9.24
C TYR A 201 2.51 -33.99 -10.58
N GLN A 202 3.80 -34.16 -10.84
CA GLN A 202 4.34 -35.10 -11.80
C GLN A 202 4.50 -36.46 -11.13
#